data_db1d7ca8038f313d69fae395eeb81b99
#
_entry.id   db1d7ca8038f313d69fae395eeb81b99
#
_cell.length_a   1.000
_cell.length_b   1.000
_cell.length_c   1.000
_cell.angle_alpha   90.00
_cell.angle_beta   90.00
_cell.angle_gamma   90.00
#
_symmetry.space_group_name_H-M   'P 1'
#
loop_
_entity.id
_entity.type
_entity.pdbx_description
1 polymer ?
#
loop_
_entity_poly.entity_id
_entity_poly.type
_entity_poly.pdbx_seq_one_letter_code
_entity_poly.pdbx_strand_id
1 'polypeptide(L)'
;MRIALSTYSMYGAWFSLRLLEEGHKVDIYLTEPDYGNVLKGIVPTPYIRARGSKGYPNYSKYDLSIFDLTGRERQAEYSASICPTIGDGAFNCAVEDNRMFGLEAMEECGIQVPPYERFSDVGAAKEYIRKNNKRYVFKPDGGQEQDTETTYVSENAEDMIAVIDKLMIKTKGAPFVLQEFIKGTEVAVEGYFNGDEFYLVNVTLEEKKFMNENKGPNTGCSGNLVFYLRESAELYQQGLMKMKKYLSKIGYSGMIDLNTIVANGKLYGLEWTPRFGYDASATLINMYGGNFGEMLFRISTGQVPDQSWKGEFGVGVRASIPPYPSEIKGKHPVGVPIEGIDRKSVV
;
A
#
# COMPACT_ATOMS: atom_id res chain seq x y z
N MET A 1 -0.72 24.15 -10.07
CA MET A 1 -1.75 23.26 -10.68
C MET A 1 -3.01 23.27 -9.86
N ARG A 2 -4.14 22.88 -10.49
CA ARG A 2 -5.37 22.53 -9.79
C ARG A 2 -5.50 21.00 -9.74
N ILE A 3 -5.60 20.44 -8.55
CA ILE A 3 -5.50 19.00 -8.29
C ILE A 3 -6.81 18.49 -7.67
N ALA A 4 -7.33 17.37 -8.19
CA ALA A 4 -8.41 16.63 -7.56
C ALA A 4 -7.81 15.49 -6.72
N LEU A 5 -8.08 15.47 -5.42
CA LEU A 5 -7.72 14.35 -4.55
C LEU A 5 -8.98 13.54 -4.23
N SER A 6 -9.05 12.32 -4.73
CA SER A 6 -10.13 11.37 -4.42
C SER A 6 -9.69 10.44 -3.28
N THR A 7 -10.40 10.49 -2.16
CA THR A 7 -10.07 9.76 -0.94
C THR A 7 -11.28 9.02 -0.38
N TYR A 8 -11.06 7.83 0.18
CA TYR A 8 -12.11 7.09 0.86
C TYR A 8 -12.31 7.60 2.30
N SER A 9 -11.24 7.74 3.06
CA SER A 9 -11.23 8.01 4.49
C SER A 9 -10.29 9.16 4.89
N MET A 10 -10.07 10.14 4.02
CA MET A 10 -9.10 11.23 4.21
C MET A 10 -7.67 10.73 4.43
N TYR A 11 -7.36 9.55 3.88
CA TYR A 11 -6.08 8.92 4.02
C TYR A 11 -4.94 9.78 3.46
N GLY A 12 -5.15 10.31 2.25
CA GLY A 12 -4.25 11.27 1.60
C GLY A 12 -4.40 12.71 2.08
N ALA A 13 -5.06 12.96 3.23
CA ALA A 13 -5.24 14.34 3.71
C ALA A 13 -3.90 15.07 3.92
N TRP A 14 -2.89 14.37 4.37
CA TRP A 14 -1.54 14.91 4.53
C TRP A 14 -0.83 15.20 3.19
N PHE A 15 -1.19 14.52 2.08
CA PHE A 15 -0.77 14.93 0.73
C PHE A 15 -1.24 16.35 0.44
N SER A 16 -2.48 16.67 0.87
CA SER A 16 -3.04 18.00 0.68
C SER A 16 -2.20 19.08 1.35
N LEU A 17 -1.65 18.82 2.53
CA LEU A 17 -0.76 19.77 3.21
C LEU A 17 0.45 20.09 2.34
N ARG A 18 1.14 19.07 1.86
CA ARG A 18 2.31 19.23 1.01
C ARG A 18 1.98 19.95 -0.29
N LEU A 19 0.89 19.56 -0.96
CA LEU A 19 0.46 20.19 -2.21
C LEU A 19 0.07 21.66 -2.03
N LEU A 20 -0.57 22.00 -0.91
CA LEU A 20 -0.93 23.38 -0.58
C LEU A 20 0.32 24.22 -0.26
N GLU A 21 1.28 23.68 0.48
CA GLU A 21 2.59 24.34 0.74
C GLU A 21 3.37 24.61 -0.55
N GLU A 22 3.23 23.77 -1.56
CA GLU A 22 3.80 23.93 -2.90
C GLU A 22 3.04 24.94 -3.79
N GLY A 23 1.96 25.53 -3.26
CA GLY A 23 1.15 26.54 -3.97
C GLY A 23 0.13 25.95 -4.95
N HIS A 24 -0.18 24.65 -4.88
CA HIS A 24 -1.23 24.04 -5.67
C HIS A 24 -2.62 24.33 -5.09
N LYS A 25 -3.66 24.28 -5.93
CA LYS A 25 -5.07 24.31 -5.50
C LYS A 25 -5.57 22.86 -5.44
N VAL A 26 -6.05 22.45 -4.29
CA VAL A 26 -6.49 21.07 -4.05
C VAL A 26 -7.98 21.04 -3.74
N ASP A 27 -8.76 20.29 -4.52
CA ASP A 27 -10.15 19.96 -4.22
C ASP A 27 -10.20 18.49 -3.76
N ILE A 28 -10.77 18.25 -2.57
CA ILE A 28 -10.81 16.91 -1.95
C ILE A 28 -12.20 16.30 -2.14
N TYR A 29 -12.26 15.08 -2.66
CA TYR A 29 -13.49 14.30 -2.85
C TYR A 29 -13.50 13.09 -1.92
N LEU A 30 -14.23 13.21 -0.81
CA LEU A 30 -14.32 12.23 0.25
C LEU A 30 -15.53 11.31 0.07
N THR A 31 -15.35 10.00 0.25
CA THR A 31 -16.44 9.02 0.17
C THR A 31 -17.10 8.77 1.51
N GLU A 32 -16.34 8.59 2.60
CA GLU A 32 -16.87 8.31 3.93
C GLU A 32 -17.03 9.60 4.74
N PRO A 33 -18.28 10.03 5.01
CA PRO A 33 -18.57 11.31 5.66
C PRO A 33 -17.95 11.46 7.05
N ASP A 34 -17.76 10.37 7.78
CA ASP A 34 -17.26 10.37 9.15
C ASP A 34 -15.86 10.97 9.28
N TYR A 35 -15.09 10.95 8.20
CA TYR A 35 -13.74 11.53 8.14
C TYR A 35 -13.73 13.01 7.70
N GLY A 36 -14.88 13.64 7.45
CA GLY A 36 -14.97 15.02 6.96
C GLY A 36 -14.39 16.08 7.91
N ASN A 37 -14.10 15.72 9.14
CA ASN A 37 -13.45 16.60 10.12
C ASN A 37 -11.92 16.43 10.21
N VAL A 38 -11.34 15.44 9.50
CA VAL A 38 -9.90 15.25 9.48
C VAL A 38 -9.24 16.49 8.88
N LEU A 39 -8.24 17.05 9.59
CA LEU A 39 -7.53 18.29 9.25
C LEU A 39 -8.45 19.48 8.94
N LYS A 40 -9.65 19.53 9.55
CA LYS A 40 -10.60 20.63 9.38
C LYS A 40 -9.97 21.98 9.77
N GLY A 41 -10.10 22.96 8.88
CA GLY A 41 -9.49 24.28 9.06
C GLY A 41 -8.01 24.37 8.67
N ILE A 42 -7.40 23.25 8.30
CA ILE A 42 -5.99 23.18 7.83
C ILE A 42 -5.97 22.89 6.34
N VAL A 43 -6.75 21.91 5.87
CA VAL A 43 -6.95 21.60 4.46
C VAL A 43 -8.30 22.10 3.95
N PRO A 44 -8.53 22.18 2.62
CA PRO A 44 -9.84 22.52 2.07
C PRO A 44 -10.94 21.60 2.61
N THR A 45 -12.12 22.15 2.84
CA THR A 45 -13.30 21.37 3.22
C THR A 45 -13.61 20.34 2.12
N PRO A 46 -13.64 19.04 2.42
CA PRO A 46 -13.87 18.04 1.39
C PRO A 46 -15.31 18.10 0.85
N TYR A 47 -15.44 17.79 -0.44
CA TYR A 47 -16.73 17.51 -1.07
C TYR A 47 -17.14 16.08 -0.69
N ILE A 48 -18.06 15.94 0.26
CA ILE A 48 -18.51 14.64 0.74
C ILE A 48 -19.44 14.01 -0.28
N ARG A 49 -19.18 12.75 -0.64
CA ARG A 49 -19.99 11.96 -1.55
C ARG A 49 -20.52 10.73 -0.84
N ALA A 50 -21.84 10.54 -0.86
CA ALA A 50 -22.43 9.30 -0.38
C ALA A 50 -21.99 8.10 -1.24
N ARG A 51 -21.83 6.93 -0.63
CA ARG A 51 -21.64 5.67 -1.34
C ARG A 51 -22.70 5.50 -2.43
N GLY A 52 -22.28 5.16 -3.64
CA GLY A 52 -23.18 4.95 -4.77
C GLY A 52 -23.74 6.23 -5.42
N SER A 53 -23.27 7.44 -5.06
CA SER A 53 -23.66 8.66 -5.76
C SER A 53 -23.23 8.62 -7.22
N LYS A 54 -24.19 8.68 -8.12
CA LYS A 54 -23.94 8.79 -9.58
C LYS A 54 -23.37 10.18 -9.86
N GLY A 55 -22.18 10.25 -10.41
CA GLY A 55 -21.57 11.49 -10.86
C GLY A 55 -20.16 11.68 -10.30
N TYR A 56 -19.20 11.55 -11.17
CA TYR A 56 -17.80 11.83 -10.88
C TYR A 56 -17.55 13.35 -10.88
N PRO A 57 -16.44 13.82 -10.29
CA PRO A 57 -15.98 15.19 -10.50
C PRO A 57 -15.90 15.55 -11.97
N ASN A 58 -16.05 16.82 -12.30
CA ASN A 58 -15.71 17.30 -13.63
C ASN A 58 -14.19 17.42 -13.72
N TYR A 59 -13.55 16.34 -14.17
CA TYR A 59 -12.08 16.25 -14.26
C TYR A 59 -11.45 17.20 -15.28
N SER A 60 -12.20 17.74 -16.25
CA SER A 60 -11.66 18.73 -17.20
C SER A 60 -11.21 20.05 -16.56
N LYS A 61 -11.49 20.26 -15.27
CA LYS A 61 -11.07 21.43 -14.50
C LYS A 61 -9.74 21.26 -13.79
N TYR A 62 -9.17 20.06 -13.83
CA TYR A 62 -7.97 19.70 -13.09
C TYR A 62 -6.80 19.41 -14.02
N ASP A 63 -5.62 19.77 -13.55
CA ASP A 63 -4.35 19.45 -14.20
C ASP A 63 -3.88 18.03 -13.84
N LEU A 64 -4.27 17.57 -12.64
CA LEU A 64 -3.91 16.24 -12.09
C LEU A 64 -5.04 15.71 -11.21
N SER A 65 -5.29 14.41 -11.27
CA SER A 65 -6.15 13.69 -10.34
C SER A 65 -5.34 12.63 -9.58
N ILE A 66 -5.52 12.59 -8.27
CA ILE A 66 -4.84 11.67 -7.36
C ILE A 66 -5.90 10.82 -6.66
N PHE A 67 -5.68 9.50 -6.65
CA PHE A 67 -6.42 8.53 -5.86
C PHE A 67 -5.48 7.98 -4.80
N ASP A 68 -5.80 8.17 -3.53
CA ASP A 68 -4.92 7.79 -2.42
C ASP A 68 -4.92 6.29 -2.10
N LEU A 69 -5.98 5.58 -2.50
CA LEU A 69 -6.18 4.14 -2.28
C LEU A 69 -6.83 3.49 -3.50
N THR A 70 -6.73 2.17 -3.58
CA THR A 70 -7.46 1.31 -4.53
C THR A 70 -8.97 1.24 -4.21
N GLY A 71 -9.74 0.61 -5.09
CA GLY A 71 -11.19 0.39 -4.94
C GLY A 71 -12.07 1.42 -5.64
N ARG A 72 -11.49 2.24 -6.52
CA ARG A 72 -12.19 3.22 -7.36
C ARG A 72 -11.77 3.15 -8.83
N GLU A 73 -11.41 1.99 -9.30
CA GLU A 73 -10.86 1.73 -10.62
C GLU A 73 -11.66 2.42 -11.73
N ARG A 74 -12.99 2.29 -11.72
CA ARG A 74 -13.87 2.91 -12.73
C ARG A 74 -13.81 4.44 -12.72
N GLN A 75 -13.70 5.03 -11.52
CA GLN A 75 -13.59 6.47 -11.38
C GLN A 75 -12.21 6.96 -11.82
N ALA A 76 -11.17 6.22 -11.49
CA ALA A 76 -9.79 6.52 -11.89
C ALA A 76 -9.62 6.41 -13.41
N GLU A 77 -10.14 5.35 -14.04
CA GLU A 77 -10.15 5.18 -15.49
C GLU A 77 -10.91 6.30 -16.20
N TYR A 78 -12.09 6.68 -15.69
CA TYR A 78 -12.82 7.82 -16.22
C TYR A 78 -12.02 9.12 -16.09
N SER A 79 -11.38 9.34 -14.94
CA SER A 79 -10.49 10.48 -14.73
C SER A 79 -9.33 10.48 -15.71
N ALA A 80 -8.65 9.34 -15.89
CA ALA A 80 -7.51 9.16 -16.80
C ALA A 80 -7.86 9.41 -18.27
N SER A 81 -9.11 9.23 -18.66
CA SER A 81 -9.58 9.58 -20.02
C SER A 81 -9.72 11.09 -20.26
N ILE A 82 -9.59 11.92 -19.21
CA ILE A 82 -9.84 13.37 -19.25
C ILE A 82 -8.61 14.17 -18.82
N CYS A 83 -7.93 13.76 -17.75
CA CYS A 83 -6.75 14.46 -17.23
C CYS A 83 -5.71 13.45 -16.70
N PRO A 84 -4.44 13.85 -16.57
CA PRO A 84 -3.42 13.05 -15.91
C PRO A 84 -3.91 12.52 -14.56
N THR A 85 -3.76 11.21 -14.34
CA THR A 85 -4.33 10.52 -13.15
C THR A 85 -3.30 9.55 -12.59
N ILE A 86 -3.24 9.45 -11.27
CA ILE A 86 -2.32 8.55 -10.56
C ILE A 86 -2.98 7.96 -9.30
N GLY A 87 -2.61 6.73 -8.96
CA GLY A 87 -2.90 6.09 -7.68
C GLY A 87 -3.86 4.90 -7.73
N ASP A 88 -4.80 4.84 -8.67
CA ASP A 88 -5.73 3.72 -8.81
C ASP A 88 -6.01 3.38 -10.27
N GLY A 89 -6.54 2.19 -10.52
CA GLY A 89 -6.92 1.67 -11.83
C GLY A 89 -7.23 0.18 -11.77
N ALA A 90 -7.69 -0.38 -12.88
CA ALA A 90 -8.09 -1.80 -12.92
C ALA A 90 -6.93 -2.75 -12.56
N PHE A 91 -5.71 -2.47 -13.02
CA PHE A 91 -4.54 -3.25 -12.66
C PHE A 91 -4.24 -3.17 -11.17
N ASN A 92 -4.31 -1.97 -10.57
CA ASN A 92 -4.05 -1.74 -9.15
C ASN A 92 -4.98 -2.60 -8.28
N CYS A 93 -6.29 -2.52 -8.54
CA CYS A 93 -7.26 -3.35 -7.84
C CYS A 93 -7.03 -4.86 -8.09
N ALA A 94 -6.77 -5.24 -9.34
CA ALA A 94 -6.63 -6.66 -9.67
C ALA A 94 -5.47 -7.34 -8.95
N VAL A 95 -4.28 -6.72 -8.88
CA VAL A 95 -3.11 -7.33 -8.23
C VAL A 95 -3.16 -7.27 -6.70
N GLU A 96 -3.87 -6.30 -6.12
CA GLU A 96 -4.05 -6.18 -4.68
C GLU A 96 -5.20 -7.06 -4.18
N ASP A 97 -6.35 -7.07 -4.89
CA ASP A 97 -7.56 -7.78 -4.47
C ASP A 97 -7.57 -9.26 -4.86
N ASN A 98 -6.80 -9.68 -5.86
CA ASN A 98 -6.70 -11.07 -6.31
C ASN A 98 -5.28 -11.60 -6.07
N ARG A 99 -5.14 -12.34 -4.98
CA ARG A 99 -3.85 -12.90 -4.55
C ARG A 99 -3.19 -13.77 -5.60
N MET A 100 -3.95 -14.64 -6.27
CA MET A 100 -3.40 -15.53 -7.31
C MET A 100 -2.90 -14.71 -8.48
N PHE A 101 -3.68 -13.74 -8.94
CA PHE A 101 -3.27 -12.85 -10.02
C PHE A 101 -1.99 -12.07 -9.68
N GLY A 102 -1.88 -11.57 -8.44
CA GLY A 102 -0.68 -10.89 -7.96
C GLY A 102 0.56 -11.80 -7.94
N LEU A 103 0.44 -13.05 -7.46
CA LEU A 103 1.52 -14.04 -7.45
C LEU A 103 1.95 -14.43 -8.88
N GLU A 104 0.99 -14.75 -9.74
CA GLU A 104 1.24 -15.12 -11.15
C GLU A 104 1.91 -13.97 -11.91
N ALA A 105 1.49 -12.72 -11.68
CA ALA A 105 2.13 -11.54 -12.28
C ALA A 105 3.59 -11.35 -11.79
N MET A 106 3.89 -11.64 -10.52
CA MET A 106 5.27 -11.65 -10.02
C MET A 106 6.11 -12.72 -10.72
N GLU A 107 5.57 -13.93 -10.87
CA GLU A 107 6.25 -15.03 -11.57
C GLU A 107 6.46 -14.71 -13.06
N GLU A 108 5.48 -14.10 -13.74
CA GLU A 108 5.63 -13.63 -15.14
C GLU A 108 6.77 -12.60 -15.25
N CYS A 109 6.93 -11.75 -14.25
CA CYS A 109 8.06 -10.81 -14.17
C CYS A 109 9.39 -11.48 -13.84
N GLY A 110 9.40 -12.77 -13.47
CA GLY A 110 10.59 -13.49 -13.02
C GLY A 110 11.01 -13.12 -11.59
N ILE A 111 10.12 -12.54 -10.79
CA ILE A 111 10.34 -12.34 -9.36
C ILE A 111 10.12 -13.68 -8.67
N GLN A 112 11.06 -14.06 -7.81
CA GLN A 112 10.92 -15.28 -7.01
C GLN A 112 9.84 -15.07 -5.95
N VAL A 113 8.90 -16.02 -5.84
CA VAL A 113 7.89 -16.05 -4.76
C VAL A 113 8.14 -17.25 -3.86
N PRO A 114 7.76 -17.22 -2.56
CA PRO A 114 7.80 -18.43 -1.74
C PRO A 114 6.90 -19.51 -2.37
N PRO A 115 7.32 -20.79 -2.38
CA PRO A 115 6.48 -21.86 -2.90
C PRO A 115 5.08 -21.84 -2.27
N TYR A 116 4.07 -22.00 -3.07
CA TYR A 116 2.68 -21.93 -2.61
C TYR A 116 1.78 -22.95 -3.30
N GLU A 117 0.66 -23.26 -2.66
CA GLU A 117 -0.40 -24.09 -3.23
C GLU A 117 -1.76 -23.53 -2.82
N ARG A 118 -2.71 -23.51 -3.75
CA ARG A 118 -4.07 -22.99 -3.56
C ARG A 118 -5.04 -24.09 -3.22
N PHE A 119 -5.90 -23.87 -2.22
CA PHE A 119 -6.90 -24.84 -1.76
C PHE A 119 -8.29 -24.19 -1.64
N SER A 120 -9.30 -25.01 -1.90
CA SER A 120 -10.69 -24.75 -1.54
C SER A 120 -11.24 -25.82 -0.57
N ASP A 121 -10.47 -26.88 -0.32
CA ASP A 121 -10.80 -27.98 0.57
C ASP A 121 -9.77 -28.13 1.68
N VAL A 122 -10.26 -28.16 2.93
CA VAL A 122 -9.40 -28.26 4.11
C VAL A 122 -8.77 -29.63 4.26
N GLY A 123 -9.50 -30.68 3.83
CA GLY A 123 -8.99 -32.06 3.90
C GLY A 123 -7.75 -32.22 3.03
N ALA A 124 -7.84 -31.77 1.77
CA ALA A 124 -6.72 -31.79 0.84
C ALA A 124 -5.54 -30.94 1.34
N ALA A 125 -5.82 -29.76 1.91
CA ALA A 125 -4.78 -28.92 2.51
C ALA A 125 -4.06 -29.61 3.68
N LYS A 126 -4.81 -30.26 4.57
CA LYS A 126 -4.22 -31.01 5.71
C LYS A 126 -3.36 -32.19 5.23
N GLU A 127 -3.78 -32.91 4.19
CA GLU A 127 -2.98 -33.97 3.57
C GLU A 127 -1.69 -33.42 2.97
N TYR A 128 -1.79 -32.31 2.24
CA TYR A 128 -0.62 -31.61 1.69
C TYR A 128 0.37 -31.20 2.78
N ILE A 129 -0.11 -30.60 3.89
CA ILE A 129 0.73 -30.18 5.02
C ILE A 129 1.42 -31.41 5.65
N ARG A 130 0.69 -32.53 5.90
CA ARG A 130 1.28 -33.74 6.47
C ARG A 130 2.35 -34.35 5.57
N LYS A 131 2.09 -34.39 4.25
CA LYS A 131 3.02 -34.94 3.26
C LYS A 131 4.32 -34.17 3.20
N ASN A 132 4.25 -32.83 3.22
CA ASN A 132 5.40 -31.96 3.02
C ASN A 132 6.11 -31.60 4.34
N ASN A 133 5.41 -31.64 5.46
CA ASN A 133 5.90 -31.34 6.81
C ASN A 133 6.73 -30.06 6.91
N LYS A 134 6.20 -28.97 6.35
CA LYS A 134 6.84 -27.65 6.35
C LYS A 134 6.03 -26.65 7.18
N ARG A 135 6.65 -25.53 7.49
CA ARG A 135 5.98 -24.38 8.09
C ARG A 135 5.32 -23.55 6.98
N TYR A 136 4.06 -23.13 7.21
CA TYR A 136 3.25 -22.43 6.23
C TYR A 136 2.69 -21.11 6.76
N VAL A 137 2.37 -20.23 5.80
CA VAL A 137 1.54 -19.04 6.00
C VAL A 137 0.22 -19.29 5.29
N PHE A 138 -0.88 -19.21 6.03
CA PHE A 138 -2.23 -19.23 5.48
C PHE A 138 -2.61 -17.81 5.04
N LYS A 139 -3.06 -17.68 3.81
CA LYS A 139 -3.51 -16.41 3.24
C LYS A 139 -4.85 -16.64 2.53
N PRO A 140 -5.95 -15.95 2.91
CA PRO A 140 -7.21 -16.01 2.16
C PRO A 140 -7.01 -15.57 0.71
N ASP A 141 -7.77 -16.17 -0.20
CA ASP A 141 -7.76 -15.84 -1.61
C ASP A 141 -9.19 -15.65 -2.12
N GLY A 142 -9.69 -14.45 -2.02
CA GLY A 142 -11.03 -14.11 -2.52
C GLY A 142 -11.64 -12.87 -1.86
N GLY A 143 -11.78 -11.81 -2.63
CA GLY A 143 -12.62 -10.66 -2.36
C GLY A 143 -12.34 -9.94 -1.03
N GLN A 144 -13.38 -9.45 -0.39
CA GLN A 144 -13.34 -8.70 0.87
C GLN A 144 -12.81 -9.49 2.08
N GLU A 145 -12.53 -10.78 1.91
CA GLU A 145 -12.03 -11.69 2.97
C GLU A 145 -10.48 -11.71 3.02
N GLN A 146 -9.80 -10.96 2.15
CA GLN A 146 -8.32 -10.85 2.12
C GLN A 146 -7.76 -9.93 3.22
N ASP A 147 -8.40 -9.88 4.36
CA ASP A 147 -7.94 -9.05 5.46
C ASP A 147 -6.62 -9.59 6.06
N THR A 148 -5.71 -8.68 6.37
CA THR A 148 -4.47 -8.97 7.09
C THR A 148 -4.72 -9.63 8.44
N GLU A 149 -5.89 -9.41 9.07
CA GLU A 149 -6.30 -10.06 10.31
C GLU A 149 -6.54 -11.56 10.17
N THR A 150 -6.76 -12.06 8.95
CA THR A 150 -6.99 -13.48 8.67
C THR A 150 -5.75 -14.21 8.18
N THR A 151 -4.68 -13.49 7.86
CA THR A 151 -3.38 -14.10 7.56
C THR A 151 -2.80 -14.74 8.82
N TYR A 152 -2.41 -16.00 8.73
CA TYR A 152 -1.86 -16.74 9.86
C TYR A 152 -0.51 -17.36 9.52
N VAL A 153 0.49 -17.09 10.35
CA VAL A 153 1.83 -17.66 10.25
C VAL A 153 1.95 -18.78 11.28
N SER A 154 1.99 -20.03 10.83
CA SER A 154 2.12 -21.17 11.73
C SER A 154 3.50 -21.27 12.37
N GLU A 155 3.61 -21.93 13.50
CA GLU A 155 4.89 -22.26 14.11
C GLU A 155 5.55 -23.47 13.42
N ASN A 156 4.73 -24.44 12.99
CA ASN A 156 5.14 -25.65 12.30
C ASN A 156 3.94 -26.26 11.54
N ALA A 157 4.08 -27.46 11.00
CA ALA A 157 3.03 -28.17 10.25
C ALA A 157 1.83 -28.55 11.13
N GLU A 158 2.08 -29.05 12.33
CA GLU A 158 1.04 -29.49 13.28
C GLU A 158 0.18 -28.31 13.73
N ASP A 159 0.80 -27.17 13.99
CA ASP A 159 0.12 -25.93 14.35
C ASP A 159 -0.83 -25.48 13.23
N MET A 160 -0.39 -25.47 11.97
CA MET A 160 -1.27 -25.15 10.84
C MET A 160 -2.46 -26.12 10.76
N ILE A 161 -2.24 -27.43 10.92
CA ILE A 161 -3.30 -28.44 10.92
C ILE A 161 -4.32 -28.18 12.03
N ALA A 162 -3.86 -27.75 13.20
CA ALA A 162 -4.72 -27.51 14.36
C ALA A 162 -5.61 -26.26 14.19
N VAL A 163 -5.15 -25.24 13.46
CA VAL A 163 -5.84 -23.95 13.37
C VAL A 163 -6.64 -23.77 12.07
N ILE A 164 -6.34 -24.52 11.01
CA ILE A 164 -6.87 -24.27 9.66
C ILE A 164 -8.41 -24.29 9.60
N ASP A 165 -9.09 -25.16 10.37
CA ASP A 165 -10.56 -25.20 10.43
C ASP A 165 -11.13 -23.89 10.97
N LYS A 166 -10.50 -23.29 11.99
CA LYS A 166 -10.91 -22.00 12.56
C LYS A 166 -10.68 -20.86 11.59
N LEU A 167 -9.57 -20.90 10.83
CA LEU A 167 -9.29 -19.92 9.80
C LEU A 167 -10.35 -19.97 8.70
N MET A 168 -10.77 -21.16 8.27
CA MET A 168 -11.83 -21.33 7.28
C MET A 168 -13.18 -20.80 7.74
N ILE A 169 -13.51 -20.94 9.02
CA ILE A 169 -14.72 -20.33 9.59
C ILE A 169 -14.65 -18.80 9.50
N LYS A 170 -13.50 -18.19 9.83
CA LYS A 170 -13.30 -16.74 9.75
C LYS A 170 -13.42 -16.23 8.32
N THR A 171 -12.89 -16.96 7.36
CA THR A 171 -12.93 -16.62 5.93
C THR A 171 -14.21 -17.08 5.22
N LYS A 172 -15.21 -17.56 5.98
CA LYS A 172 -16.51 -18.05 5.45
C LYS A 172 -16.37 -19.08 4.33
N GLY A 173 -15.33 -19.90 4.39
CA GLY A 173 -15.06 -20.93 3.41
C GLY A 173 -14.45 -20.43 2.09
N ALA A 174 -13.91 -19.21 2.05
CA ALA A 174 -13.22 -18.71 0.87
C ALA A 174 -12.00 -19.60 0.52
N PRO A 175 -11.63 -19.70 -0.76
CA PRO A 175 -10.35 -20.30 -1.14
C PRO A 175 -9.18 -19.64 -0.43
N PHE A 176 -8.08 -20.36 -0.28
CA PHE A 176 -6.90 -19.87 0.39
C PHE A 176 -5.62 -20.42 -0.21
N VAL A 177 -4.53 -19.74 0.06
CA VAL A 177 -3.17 -20.14 -0.31
C VAL A 177 -2.41 -20.56 0.93
N LEU A 178 -1.75 -21.72 0.88
CA LEU A 178 -0.68 -22.10 1.81
C LEU A 178 0.66 -21.75 1.14
N GLN A 179 1.32 -20.76 1.68
CA GLN A 179 2.63 -20.32 1.20
C GLN A 179 3.70 -20.82 2.18
N GLU A 180 4.81 -21.37 1.68
CA GLU A 180 5.90 -21.81 2.55
C GLU A 180 6.47 -20.61 3.33
N PHE A 181 6.69 -20.80 4.62
CA PHE A 181 7.31 -19.76 5.44
C PHE A 181 8.78 -19.59 5.11
N ILE A 182 9.17 -18.39 4.73
CA ILE A 182 10.57 -17.99 4.52
C ILE A 182 11.03 -17.20 5.73
N LYS A 183 12.10 -17.66 6.38
CA LYS A 183 12.73 -16.91 7.47
C LYS A 183 13.69 -15.88 6.88
N GLY A 184 13.33 -14.60 7.00
CA GLY A 184 14.09 -13.48 6.46
C GLY A 184 13.66 -12.15 7.07
N THR A 185 14.12 -11.08 6.46
CA THR A 185 13.73 -9.70 6.82
C THR A 185 12.65 -9.23 5.85
N GLU A 186 11.52 -8.77 6.38
CA GLU A 186 10.48 -8.13 5.57
C GLU A 186 10.98 -6.75 5.11
N VAL A 187 10.83 -6.50 3.82
CA VAL A 187 11.30 -5.28 3.16
C VAL A 187 10.31 -4.92 2.05
N ALA A 188 9.81 -3.70 2.04
CA ALA A 188 9.10 -3.17 0.89
C ALA A 188 10.08 -2.45 -0.03
N VAL A 189 9.98 -2.72 -1.34
CA VAL A 189 10.76 -2.02 -2.38
C VAL A 189 9.78 -1.23 -3.22
N GLU A 190 9.88 0.08 -3.15
CA GLU A 190 8.91 1.00 -3.70
C GLU A 190 9.52 1.89 -4.79
N GLY A 191 8.69 2.35 -5.73
CA GLY A 191 9.10 3.30 -6.74
C GLY A 191 7.94 3.83 -7.58
N TYR A 192 8.16 4.93 -8.25
CA TYR A 192 7.20 5.51 -9.18
C TYR A 192 7.58 5.15 -10.62
N PHE A 193 6.67 4.52 -11.33
CA PHE A 193 6.83 4.09 -12.72
C PHE A 193 6.12 5.06 -13.65
N ASN A 194 6.85 5.63 -14.64
CA ASN A 194 6.28 6.61 -15.56
C ASN A 194 5.77 6.02 -16.90
N GLY A 195 5.65 4.70 -16.99
CA GLY A 195 5.33 3.99 -18.23
C GLY A 195 6.55 3.34 -18.91
N ASP A 196 7.76 3.75 -18.53
CA ASP A 196 9.02 3.24 -19.10
C ASP A 196 10.06 2.93 -18.01
N GLU A 197 10.29 3.83 -17.06
CA GLU A 197 11.34 3.72 -16.04
C GLU A 197 10.80 3.95 -14.63
N PHE A 198 11.48 3.37 -13.63
CA PHE A 198 11.25 3.65 -12.22
C PHE A 198 12.06 4.84 -11.74
N TYR A 199 11.44 5.67 -10.93
CA TYR A 199 12.03 6.84 -10.28
C TYR A 199 11.77 6.80 -8.79
N LEU A 200 12.59 7.53 -8.03
CA LEU A 200 12.44 7.66 -6.58
C LEU A 200 12.36 6.30 -5.87
N VAL A 201 13.18 5.34 -6.34
CA VAL A 201 13.19 4.00 -5.77
C VAL A 201 13.71 4.04 -4.34
N ASN A 202 12.98 3.42 -3.45
CA ASN A 202 13.29 3.38 -2.03
C ASN A 202 13.02 2.02 -1.42
N VAL A 203 13.50 1.84 -0.21
CA VAL A 203 13.20 0.70 0.65
C VAL A 203 12.50 1.20 1.88
N THR A 204 11.44 0.50 2.27
CA THR A 204 10.76 0.70 3.53
C THR A 204 10.88 -0.54 4.40
N LEU A 205 11.32 -0.33 5.63
CA LEU A 205 11.24 -1.31 6.71
C LEU A 205 10.10 -0.88 7.63
N GLU A 206 9.11 -1.73 7.80
CA GLU A 206 7.91 -1.44 8.58
C GLU A 206 7.88 -2.18 9.91
N GLU A 207 7.55 -1.48 10.98
CA GLU A 207 7.17 -2.07 12.25
C GLU A 207 5.65 -2.33 12.25
N LYS A 208 5.26 -3.58 12.02
CA LYS A 208 3.84 -3.99 11.93
C LYS A 208 3.22 -4.31 13.27
N LYS A 209 4.01 -4.60 14.30
CA LYS A 209 3.51 -4.88 15.64
C LYS A 209 3.33 -3.61 16.47
N PHE A 210 2.26 -3.55 17.23
CA PHE A 210 1.92 -2.36 18.02
C PHE A 210 2.91 -2.09 19.18
N MET A 211 3.49 -3.14 19.73
CA MET A 211 4.41 -3.04 20.87
C MET A 211 5.86 -3.27 20.46
N ASN A 212 6.78 -2.76 21.27
CA ASN A 212 8.21 -2.98 21.09
C ASN A 212 8.57 -4.47 21.02
N GLU A 213 9.73 -4.77 20.46
CA GLU A 213 10.27 -6.13 20.33
C GLU A 213 9.38 -7.05 19.47
N ASN A 214 8.70 -6.50 18.48
CA ASN A 214 7.80 -7.24 17.59
C ASN A 214 6.69 -7.99 18.34
N LYS A 215 6.10 -7.35 19.35
CA LYS A 215 5.03 -7.89 20.19
C LYS A 215 3.69 -7.18 19.98
N GLY A 216 2.62 -7.79 20.52
CA GLY A 216 1.27 -7.23 20.45
C GLY A 216 0.55 -7.52 19.12
N PRO A 217 -0.62 -6.90 18.92
CA PRO A 217 -1.40 -7.07 17.71
C PRO A 217 -0.71 -6.49 16.48
N ASN A 218 -1.07 -7.02 15.31
CA ASN A 218 -0.66 -6.43 14.05
C ASN A 218 -1.37 -5.08 13.83
N THR A 219 -0.66 -4.17 13.20
CA THR A 219 -1.17 -2.89 12.70
C THR A 219 -0.88 -2.79 11.21
N GLY A 220 -1.46 -1.81 10.51
CA GLY A 220 -1.04 -1.52 9.14
C GLY A 220 0.43 -1.10 9.09
N CYS A 221 0.83 -0.19 9.98
CA CYS A 221 2.21 0.21 10.23
C CYS A 221 2.24 1.04 11.53
N SER A 222 3.10 0.74 12.49
CA SER A 222 3.28 1.52 13.72
C SER A 222 4.51 2.43 13.67
N GLY A 223 5.41 2.16 12.75
CA GLY A 223 6.59 2.93 12.46
C GLY A 223 7.30 2.42 11.23
N ASN A 224 8.08 3.26 10.59
CA ASN A 224 8.84 2.88 9.40
C ASN A 224 10.20 3.57 9.35
N LEU A 225 11.12 2.91 8.66
CA LEU A 225 12.39 3.47 8.23
C LEU A 225 12.44 3.40 6.71
N VAL A 226 12.53 4.55 6.07
CA VAL A 226 12.60 4.68 4.60
C VAL A 226 13.98 5.15 4.21
N PHE A 227 14.58 4.55 3.20
CA PHE A 227 15.84 5.02 2.63
C PHE A 227 15.87 4.82 1.12
N TYR A 228 16.50 5.77 0.47
CA TYR A 228 16.67 5.80 -0.96
C TYR A 228 17.52 4.60 -1.46
N LEU A 229 17.11 4.00 -2.58
CA LEU A 229 17.87 2.97 -3.27
C LEU A 229 18.50 3.48 -4.56
N ARG A 230 19.77 3.13 -4.77
CA ARG A 230 20.42 3.31 -6.06
C ARG A 230 19.96 2.21 -7.03
N GLU A 231 19.92 2.52 -8.32
CA GLU A 231 19.54 1.56 -9.35
C GLU A 231 20.46 0.30 -9.38
N SER A 232 21.71 0.43 -8.95
CA SER A 232 22.64 -0.70 -8.82
C SER A 232 22.36 -1.60 -7.62
N ALA A 233 21.44 -1.24 -6.73
CA ALA A 233 21.13 -2.02 -5.54
C ALA A 233 20.47 -3.35 -5.92
N GLU A 234 20.91 -4.43 -5.27
CA GLU A 234 20.45 -5.78 -5.56
C GLU A 234 18.94 -5.96 -5.32
N LEU A 235 18.37 -5.29 -4.31
CA LEU A 235 16.95 -5.30 -4.05
C LEU A 235 16.12 -4.72 -5.22
N TYR A 236 16.59 -3.62 -5.82
CA TYR A 236 15.97 -3.07 -7.02
C TYR A 236 16.06 -4.04 -8.20
N GLN A 237 17.25 -4.62 -8.44
CA GLN A 237 17.49 -5.54 -9.54
C GLN A 237 16.70 -6.85 -9.43
N GLN A 238 16.53 -7.37 -8.22
CA GLN A 238 15.75 -8.59 -7.98
C GLN A 238 14.22 -8.33 -7.94
N GLY A 239 13.79 -7.10 -7.67
CA GLY A 239 12.40 -6.68 -7.54
C GLY A 239 11.90 -5.83 -8.72
N LEU A 240 11.78 -4.52 -8.50
CA LEU A 240 11.12 -3.59 -9.43
C LEU A 240 11.69 -3.59 -10.85
N MET A 241 13.01 -3.75 -11.00
CA MET A 241 13.65 -3.79 -12.33
C MET A 241 13.05 -4.88 -13.23
N LYS A 242 12.70 -6.02 -12.66
CA LYS A 242 12.09 -7.13 -13.40
C LYS A 242 10.68 -6.84 -13.88
N MET A 243 9.98 -5.93 -13.18
CA MET A 243 8.60 -5.57 -13.48
C MET A 243 8.48 -4.61 -14.67
N LYS A 244 9.53 -3.88 -15.05
CA LYS A 244 9.50 -2.84 -16.08
C LYS A 244 8.81 -3.29 -17.36
N LYS A 245 9.27 -4.39 -17.96
CA LYS A 245 8.72 -4.88 -19.23
C LYS A 245 7.24 -5.22 -19.13
N TYR A 246 6.82 -5.82 -18.02
CA TYR A 246 5.42 -6.17 -17.77
C TYR A 246 4.57 -4.91 -17.63
N LEU A 247 4.99 -3.95 -16.81
CA LEU A 247 4.28 -2.70 -16.56
C LEU A 247 4.18 -1.83 -17.82
N SER A 248 5.26 -1.73 -18.62
CA SER A 248 5.22 -1.02 -19.90
C SER A 248 4.24 -1.67 -20.88
N LYS A 249 4.20 -3.00 -20.95
CA LYS A 249 3.29 -3.75 -21.82
C LYS A 249 1.81 -3.47 -21.51
N ILE A 250 1.46 -3.30 -20.25
CA ILE A 250 0.09 -3.00 -19.81
C ILE A 250 -0.22 -1.50 -19.76
N GLY A 251 0.75 -0.63 -20.09
CA GLY A 251 0.59 0.82 -20.07
C GLY A 251 0.45 1.40 -18.66
N TYR A 252 1.02 0.74 -17.65
CA TYR A 252 0.94 1.22 -16.26
C TYR A 252 1.79 2.48 -16.06
N SER A 253 1.27 3.43 -15.29
CA SER A 253 2.05 4.50 -14.67
C SER A 253 1.52 4.78 -13.27
N GLY A 254 2.41 4.94 -12.30
CA GLY A 254 2.01 5.13 -10.92
C GLY A 254 3.03 4.60 -9.92
N MET A 255 2.61 4.53 -8.67
CA MET A 255 3.42 3.97 -7.60
C MET A 255 3.29 2.44 -7.58
N ILE A 256 4.38 1.76 -7.37
CA ILE A 256 4.45 0.33 -7.05
C ILE A 256 5.21 0.17 -5.76
N ASP A 257 4.60 -0.55 -4.84
CA ASP A 257 5.23 -1.11 -3.66
C ASP A 257 5.20 -2.64 -3.77
N LEU A 258 6.37 -3.26 -3.75
CA LEU A 258 6.55 -4.70 -3.75
C LEU A 258 6.95 -5.14 -2.34
N ASN A 259 6.02 -5.70 -1.60
CA ASN A 259 6.29 -6.30 -0.30
C ASN A 259 7.04 -7.63 -0.46
N THR A 260 8.15 -7.78 0.24
CA THR A 260 9.08 -8.88 0.05
C THR A 260 9.64 -9.43 1.36
N ILE A 261 10.21 -10.64 1.30
CA ILE A 261 11.14 -11.15 2.32
C ILE A 261 12.51 -11.34 1.68
N VAL A 262 13.53 -10.81 2.32
CA VAL A 262 14.93 -11.04 1.93
C VAL A 262 15.54 -12.12 2.83
N ALA A 263 15.97 -13.20 2.21
CA ALA A 263 16.58 -14.34 2.88
C ALA A 263 17.77 -14.87 2.09
N ASN A 264 18.93 -15.02 2.74
CA ASN A 264 20.15 -15.54 2.12
C ASN A 264 20.55 -14.82 0.81
N GLY A 265 20.40 -13.48 0.77
CA GLY A 265 20.69 -12.66 -0.41
C GLY A 265 19.67 -12.76 -1.55
N LYS A 266 18.54 -13.43 -1.34
CA LYS A 266 17.46 -13.55 -2.31
C LYS A 266 16.24 -12.80 -1.87
N LEU A 267 15.59 -12.13 -2.82
CA LEU A 267 14.31 -11.44 -2.63
C LEU A 267 13.18 -12.39 -3.04
N TYR A 268 12.19 -12.54 -2.15
CA TYR A 268 10.95 -13.27 -2.39
C TYR A 268 9.78 -12.30 -2.34
N GLY A 269 9.06 -12.12 -3.44
CA GLY A 269 7.85 -11.30 -3.50
C GLY A 269 6.71 -11.93 -2.72
N LEU A 270 5.98 -11.13 -1.96
CA LEU A 270 4.84 -11.55 -1.16
C LEU A 270 3.52 -11.03 -1.71
N GLU A 271 3.49 -9.76 -2.05
CA GLU A 271 2.31 -9.06 -2.57
C GLU A 271 2.70 -7.74 -3.25
N TRP A 272 1.81 -7.27 -4.12
CA TRP A 272 1.87 -5.94 -4.69
C TRP A 272 0.96 -5.02 -3.91
N THR A 273 1.40 -3.79 -3.70
CA THR A 273 0.58 -2.70 -3.20
C THR A 273 0.77 -1.49 -4.13
N PRO A 274 0.07 -1.47 -5.29
CA PRO A 274 0.26 -0.43 -6.32
C PRO A 274 -0.54 0.84 -5.96
N ARG A 275 -0.35 1.34 -4.78
CA ARG A 275 -0.96 2.54 -4.21
C ARG A 275 -0.02 3.18 -3.20
N PHE A 276 -0.37 4.37 -2.75
CA PHE A 276 0.39 5.05 -1.71
C PHE A 276 0.38 4.23 -0.42
N GLY A 277 1.57 3.97 0.13
CA GLY A 277 1.74 3.28 1.41
C GLY A 277 1.14 4.08 2.57
N TYR A 278 0.66 3.39 3.60
CA TYR A 278 -0.02 4.08 4.70
C TYR A 278 0.87 5.15 5.36
N ASP A 279 1.75 4.80 6.26
CA ASP A 279 2.59 5.80 6.95
C ASP A 279 3.90 6.06 6.21
N ALA A 280 4.41 5.07 5.45
CA ALA A 280 5.65 5.18 4.69
C ALA A 280 5.61 6.32 3.66
N SER A 281 4.47 6.52 2.99
CA SER A 281 4.33 7.62 2.02
C SER A 281 4.51 8.98 2.68
N ALA A 282 4.07 9.18 3.95
CA ALA A 282 4.30 10.43 4.67
C ALA A 282 5.79 10.68 4.89
N THR A 283 6.52 9.64 5.30
CA THR A 283 7.97 9.71 5.49
C THR A 283 8.67 10.00 4.17
N LEU A 284 8.33 9.27 3.10
CA LEU A 284 8.92 9.43 1.77
C LEU A 284 8.72 10.84 1.21
N ILE A 285 7.51 11.40 1.30
CA ILE A 285 7.22 12.74 0.78
C ILE A 285 7.98 13.82 1.56
N ASN A 286 8.18 13.64 2.87
CA ASN A 286 9.02 14.56 3.64
C ASN A 286 10.51 14.46 3.26
N MET A 287 10.99 13.28 2.86
CA MET A 287 12.34 13.09 2.33
C MET A 287 12.51 13.67 0.92
N TYR A 288 11.45 13.75 0.13
CA TYR A 288 11.52 14.27 -1.23
C TYR A 288 11.82 15.77 -1.24
N GLY A 289 12.86 16.16 -1.99
CA GLY A 289 13.36 17.54 -2.05
C GLY A 289 12.67 18.41 -3.09
N GLY A 290 12.08 17.81 -4.13
CA GLY A 290 11.40 18.50 -5.22
C GLY A 290 9.95 18.89 -4.93
N ASN A 291 9.25 19.38 -5.94
CA ASN A 291 7.81 19.65 -5.89
C ASN A 291 7.04 18.35 -6.10
N PHE A 292 6.28 17.92 -5.08
CA PHE A 292 5.57 16.64 -5.07
C PHE A 292 4.44 16.59 -6.09
N GLY A 293 3.67 17.67 -6.22
CA GLY A 293 2.61 17.75 -7.22
C GLY A 293 3.14 17.66 -8.65
N GLU A 294 4.24 18.37 -8.94
CA GLU A 294 4.92 18.30 -10.23
C GLU A 294 5.50 16.91 -10.50
N MET A 295 6.06 16.24 -9.50
CA MET A 295 6.56 14.88 -9.62
C MET A 295 5.45 13.92 -10.03
N LEU A 296 4.30 13.94 -9.35
CA LEU A 296 3.16 13.09 -9.67
C LEU A 296 2.61 13.37 -11.08
N PHE A 297 2.56 14.64 -11.48
CA PHE A 297 2.16 15.03 -12.82
C PHE A 297 3.11 14.47 -13.89
N ARG A 298 4.42 14.58 -13.68
CA ARG A 298 5.42 14.04 -14.60
C ARG A 298 5.35 12.53 -14.73
N ILE A 299 5.20 11.82 -13.62
CA ILE A 299 5.02 10.36 -13.63
C ILE A 299 3.76 9.99 -14.43
N SER A 300 2.62 10.62 -14.16
CA SER A 300 1.36 10.33 -14.85
C SER A 300 1.33 10.69 -16.34
N THR A 301 2.27 11.49 -16.80
CA THR A 301 2.42 11.93 -18.21
C THR A 301 3.63 11.34 -18.92
N GLY A 302 4.30 10.34 -18.34
CA GLY A 302 5.45 9.69 -18.95
C GLY A 302 6.75 10.50 -18.92
N GLN A 303 6.78 11.57 -18.13
CA GLN A 303 7.95 12.47 -18.06
C GLN A 303 8.89 12.07 -16.93
N VAL A 304 10.14 12.50 -17.02
CA VAL A 304 11.16 12.30 -15.99
C VAL A 304 10.95 13.30 -14.85
N PRO A 305 10.68 12.84 -13.61
CA PRO A 305 10.54 13.73 -12.45
C PRO A 305 11.89 14.22 -11.95
N ASP A 306 11.89 15.27 -11.12
CA ASP A 306 13.04 15.59 -10.27
C ASP A 306 13.29 14.44 -9.29
N GLN A 307 14.55 14.10 -9.04
CA GLN A 307 14.98 13.01 -8.14
C GLN A 307 15.78 13.54 -6.95
N SER A 308 15.48 14.76 -6.49
CA SER A 308 16.16 15.33 -5.34
C SER A 308 15.65 14.76 -4.01
N TRP A 309 16.57 14.55 -3.07
CA TRP A 309 16.30 14.04 -1.73
C TRP A 309 16.87 15.00 -0.68
N LYS A 310 16.14 15.17 0.45
CA LYS A 310 16.56 16.00 1.58
C LYS A 310 17.49 15.27 2.55
N GLY A 311 17.54 13.95 2.48
CA GLY A 311 18.35 13.13 3.37
C GLY A 311 18.50 11.71 2.83
N GLU A 312 19.36 10.93 3.45
CA GLU A 312 19.62 9.54 3.06
C GLU A 312 18.55 8.57 3.56
N PHE A 313 17.91 8.89 4.68
CA PHE A 313 16.84 8.11 5.29
C PHE A 313 15.84 8.99 6.04
N GLY A 314 14.64 8.47 6.25
CA GLY A 314 13.59 9.06 7.06
C GLY A 314 12.99 8.04 8.01
N VAL A 315 12.55 8.50 9.17
CA VAL A 315 11.87 7.68 10.16
C VAL A 315 10.48 8.24 10.40
N GLY A 316 9.47 7.38 10.23
CA GLY A 316 8.08 7.66 10.59
C GLY A 316 7.69 6.91 11.86
N VAL A 317 7.02 7.58 12.78
CA VAL A 317 6.47 6.95 13.98
C VAL A 317 5.03 7.38 14.16
N ARG A 318 4.12 6.42 14.28
CA ARG A 318 2.72 6.69 14.52
C ARG A 318 2.49 6.97 16.00
N ALA A 319 2.04 8.17 16.33
CA ALA A 319 1.48 8.45 17.65
C ALA A 319 0.00 8.05 17.66
N SER A 320 -0.38 7.19 18.58
CA SER A 320 -1.76 6.68 18.69
C SER A 320 -2.25 6.75 20.13
N ILE A 321 -3.59 6.83 20.29
CA ILE A 321 -4.26 6.82 21.58
C ILE A 321 -5.20 5.62 21.68
N PRO A 322 -5.47 5.09 22.89
CA PRO A 322 -6.46 4.05 23.05
C PRO A 322 -7.81 4.42 22.43
N PRO A 323 -8.54 3.47 21.84
CA PRO A 323 -8.34 2.02 21.90
C PRO A 323 -7.47 1.44 20.78
N TYR A 324 -6.82 2.28 19.94
CA TYR A 324 -5.99 1.78 18.84
C TYR A 324 -5.02 0.66 19.32
N PRO A 325 -4.84 -0.45 18.57
CA PRO A 325 -5.36 -0.73 17.24
C PRO A 325 -6.77 -1.34 17.21
N SER A 326 -7.45 -1.46 18.36
CA SER A 326 -8.83 -1.95 18.40
C SER A 326 -9.81 -0.85 17.98
N GLU A 327 -10.79 -1.20 17.17
CA GLU A 327 -11.86 -0.28 16.80
C GLU A 327 -13.00 -0.32 17.84
N ILE A 328 -13.44 0.86 18.29
CA ILE A 328 -14.73 1.01 18.98
C ILE A 328 -15.74 1.46 17.94
N LYS A 329 -16.70 0.61 17.60
CA LYS A 329 -17.78 0.96 16.68
C LYS A 329 -18.42 2.32 17.05
N GLY A 330 -18.33 3.28 16.13
CA GLY A 330 -19.01 4.55 16.21
C GLY A 330 -18.39 5.64 17.10
N LYS A 331 -17.19 5.45 17.64
CA LYS A 331 -16.49 6.51 18.41
C LYS A 331 -15.00 6.52 18.10
N HIS A 332 -14.61 7.42 17.22
CA HIS A 332 -13.19 7.76 17.07
C HIS A 332 -12.86 8.83 18.12
N PRO A 333 -11.81 8.67 18.94
CA PRO A 333 -11.38 9.71 19.86
C PRO A 333 -10.86 10.90 19.06
N VAL A 334 -11.64 11.96 19.00
CA VAL A 334 -11.29 13.20 18.31
C VAL A 334 -11.21 14.34 19.32
N GLY A 335 -10.44 15.39 19.00
CA GLY A 335 -10.32 16.58 19.84
C GLY A 335 -9.33 16.42 21.00
N VAL A 336 -8.53 15.36 21.04
CA VAL A 336 -7.42 15.24 21.99
C VAL A 336 -6.32 16.21 21.55
N PRO A 337 -5.93 17.18 22.39
CA PRO A 337 -4.87 18.12 22.02
C PRO A 337 -3.54 17.39 21.89
N ILE A 338 -2.77 17.77 20.88
CA ILE A 338 -1.40 17.30 20.68
C ILE A 338 -0.51 18.46 21.15
N GLU A 339 0.25 18.24 22.20
CA GLU A 339 1.20 19.22 22.76
C GLU A 339 2.64 18.81 22.47
N GLY A 340 3.56 19.78 22.52
CA GLY A 340 4.99 19.52 22.34
C GLY A 340 5.43 19.24 20.91
N ILE A 341 4.59 19.53 19.91
CA ILE A 341 5.02 19.49 18.52
C ILE A 341 5.95 20.69 18.28
N ASP A 342 7.25 20.44 18.29
CA ASP A 342 8.22 21.39 17.78
C ASP A 342 8.33 21.22 16.26
N ARG A 343 8.22 22.34 15.53
CA ARG A 343 8.41 22.36 14.06
C ARG A 343 9.79 21.86 13.61
N LYS A 344 10.75 21.77 14.52
CA LYS A 344 12.07 21.17 14.30
C LYS A 344 12.07 19.64 14.42
N SER A 345 11.05 19.06 15.04
CA SER A 345 10.89 17.61 15.19
C SER A 345 10.11 16.95 14.05
N VAL A 346 9.60 17.74 13.10
CA VAL A 346 8.94 17.30 11.88
C VAL A 346 9.94 17.38 10.72
N VAL A 347 11.12 16.80 10.91
CA VAL A 347 12.15 16.70 9.89
C VAL A 347 12.25 15.26 9.43
#